data_495a0133db59c944fa74ad374efcf002
#
_entry.id   495a0133db59c944fa74ad374efcf002
#
_cell.length_a   1.000
_cell.length_b   1.000
_cell.length_c   1.000
_cell.angle_alpha   90.00
_cell.angle_beta   90.00
_cell.angle_gamma   90.00
#
_symmetry.space_group_name_H-M   'P 1'
#
loop_
_entity.id
_entity.type
_entity.pdbx_description
1 polymer ?
#
loop_
_entity_poly.entity_id
_entity_poly.type
_entity_poly.pdbx_seq_one_letter_code
_entity_poly.pdbx_strand_id
1 'polypeptide(L)'
;PNAGKSTLLSSVSNARPKIANYPFTTMEPSLGIVGYRDEQSFVMADIPGIIEGASEGKGLGLRFLRHIERNSLLLFMVPGDTDDIKHEYEILLNELRRFNPDMLDKHRVLAVTKCDLLDEELVEMLRDTLPDDLPCVFISSVTGKGLEELKDVLWTELNKESNKMQGAIDEQLLVHKDKDI
;
A
#
# COMPACT_ATOMS: atom_id res chain seq x y z
N PRO A 1 -7.70 -6.81 -7.21
CA PRO A 1 -7.43 -8.25 -7.39
C PRO A 1 -6.41 -8.55 -8.46
N ASN A 2 -6.41 -8.10 -9.63
CA ASN A 2 -5.52 -8.50 -10.73
C ASN A 2 -4.25 -7.64 -10.87
N ALA A 3 -3.90 -6.87 -9.88
CA ALA A 3 -2.76 -5.96 -9.94
C ALA A 3 -1.41 -6.60 -9.59
N GLY A 4 -1.39 -7.85 -9.11
CA GLY A 4 -0.16 -8.57 -8.78
C GLY A 4 0.43 -8.23 -7.41
N LYS A 5 -0.40 -7.96 -6.42
CA LYS A 5 0.03 -7.62 -5.05
C LYS A 5 0.93 -8.68 -4.42
N SER A 6 0.50 -9.94 -4.46
CA SER A 6 1.28 -11.06 -3.90
C SER A 6 2.59 -11.26 -4.65
N THR A 7 2.60 -11.08 -5.97
CA THR A 7 3.80 -11.17 -6.79
C THR A 7 4.78 -10.06 -6.44
N LEU A 8 4.32 -8.83 -6.27
CA LEU A 8 5.16 -7.72 -5.83
C LEU A 8 5.79 -8.02 -4.47
N LEU A 9 4.98 -8.41 -3.50
CA LEU A 9 5.45 -8.71 -2.16
C LEU A 9 6.56 -9.77 -2.16
N SER A 10 6.38 -10.84 -2.93
CA SER A 10 7.38 -11.89 -3.09
C SER A 10 8.65 -11.38 -3.78
N SER A 11 8.51 -10.48 -4.76
CA SER A 11 9.64 -9.95 -5.53
C SER A 11 10.53 -9.01 -4.74
N VAL A 12 9.98 -8.23 -3.80
CA VAL A 12 10.72 -7.21 -3.06
C VAL A 12 11.15 -7.68 -1.67
N SER A 13 10.58 -8.74 -1.14
CA SER A 13 10.91 -9.27 0.19
C SER A 13 12.25 -9.99 0.19
N ASN A 14 13.04 -9.82 1.25
CA ASN A 14 14.34 -10.48 1.45
C ASN A 14 14.22 -11.99 1.62
N ALA A 15 13.10 -12.42 2.19
CA ALA A 15 12.76 -13.82 2.39
C ALA A 15 11.32 -14.05 1.94
N ARG A 16 10.91 -15.31 1.89
CA ARG A 16 9.53 -15.65 1.53
C ARG A 16 8.55 -14.97 2.49
N PRO A 17 7.53 -14.24 2.00
CA PRO A 17 6.52 -13.63 2.84
C PRO A 17 5.82 -14.64 3.74
N LYS A 18 5.50 -14.22 4.95
CA LYS A 18 4.83 -15.04 5.95
C LYS A 18 3.42 -14.54 6.21
N ILE A 19 2.49 -15.48 6.35
CA ILE A 19 1.12 -15.18 6.76
C ILE A 19 1.12 -14.86 8.25
N ALA A 20 0.54 -13.72 8.63
CA ALA A 20 0.40 -13.33 10.02
C ALA A 20 -0.98 -13.71 10.54
N ASN A 21 -1.01 -14.40 11.68
CA ASN A 21 -2.23 -14.76 12.39
C ASN A 21 -2.56 -13.69 13.44
N TYR A 22 -3.54 -12.85 13.16
CA TYR A 22 -4.07 -11.93 14.14
C TYR A 22 -5.34 -12.54 14.78
N PRO A 23 -5.36 -12.77 16.10
CA PRO A 23 -6.45 -13.52 16.75
C PRO A 23 -7.80 -12.79 16.74
N PHE A 24 -7.81 -11.53 16.41
CA PHE A 24 -9.01 -10.67 16.39
C PHE A 24 -9.59 -10.44 14.99
N THR A 25 -9.07 -11.13 13.97
CA THR A 25 -9.55 -11.01 12.58
C THR A 25 -9.48 -12.35 11.86
N THR A 26 -10.39 -12.56 10.91
CA THR A 26 -10.35 -13.68 9.98
C THR A 26 -9.44 -13.42 8.77
N MET A 27 -8.87 -12.23 8.67
CA MET A 27 -7.93 -11.88 7.61
C MET A 27 -6.55 -12.48 7.89
N GLU A 28 -5.93 -12.96 6.82
CA GLU A 28 -4.58 -13.52 6.86
C GLU A 28 -3.65 -12.65 5.99
N PRO A 29 -3.16 -11.50 6.50
CA PRO A 29 -2.24 -10.67 5.74
C PRO A 29 -0.91 -11.38 5.56
N SER A 30 -0.31 -11.22 4.39
CA SER A 30 1.05 -11.66 4.12
C SER A 30 2.01 -10.52 4.41
N LEU A 31 3.03 -10.78 5.22
CA LEU A 31 4.05 -9.80 5.59
C LEU A 31 5.39 -10.16 4.97
N GLY A 32 6.07 -9.17 4.41
CA GLY A 32 7.42 -9.32 3.90
C GLY A 32 8.32 -8.21 4.42
N ILE A 33 9.57 -8.55 4.70
CA ILE A 33 10.61 -7.57 5.06
C ILE A 33 11.31 -7.15 3.77
N VAL A 34 11.23 -5.86 3.44
CA VAL A 34 11.85 -5.28 2.26
C VAL A 34 13.15 -4.62 2.67
N GLY A 35 14.28 -5.14 2.16
CA GLY A 35 15.59 -4.55 2.36
C GLY A 35 15.74 -3.27 1.55
N TYR A 36 16.34 -2.26 2.18
CA TYR A 36 16.66 -0.99 1.58
C TYR A 36 18.11 -0.63 1.91
N ARG A 37 18.71 0.23 1.13
CA ARG A 37 20.13 0.63 1.21
C ARG A 37 20.69 0.66 2.65
N ASP A 38 21.96 0.34 2.84
CA ASP A 38 22.71 0.48 4.10
C ASP A 38 22.07 -0.26 5.30
N GLU A 39 21.67 -1.51 5.08
CA GLU A 39 21.10 -2.39 6.11
C GLU A 39 19.74 -1.90 6.67
N GLN A 40 19.09 -0.97 6.01
CA GLN A 40 17.75 -0.51 6.36
C GLN A 40 16.69 -1.47 5.83
N SER A 41 15.54 -1.47 6.46
CA SER A 41 14.40 -2.28 6.02
C SER A 41 13.08 -1.67 6.46
N PHE A 42 12.01 -2.09 5.79
CA PHE A 42 10.63 -1.79 6.20
C PHE A 42 9.76 -3.01 5.95
N VAL A 43 8.61 -3.06 6.58
CA VAL A 43 7.65 -4.16 6.42
C VAL A 43 6.60 -3.76 5.39
N MET A 44 6.36 -4.65 4.42
CA MET A 44 5.28 -4.53 3.46
C MET A 44 4.22 -5.59 3.76
N ALA A 45 2.96 -5.20 3.76
CA ALA A 45 1.85 -6.10 4.00
C ALA A 45 0.90 -6.15 2.80
N ASP A 46 0.58 -7.34 2.35
CA ASP A 46 -0.54 -7.59 1.46
C ASP A 46 -1.75 -8.01 2.30
N ILE A 47 -2.80 -7.20 2.25
CA ILE A 47 -4.00 -7.42 3.05
C ILE A 47 -5.14 -7.84 2.12
N PRO A 48 -5.42 -9.15 2.03
CA PRO A 48 -6.50 -9.63 1.18
C PRO A 48 -7.87 -9.16 1.69
N GLY A 49 -8.76 -8.81 0.79
CA GLY A 49 -10.16 -8.50 1.11
C GLY A 49 -10.42 -7.12 1.71
N ILE A 50 -9.41 -6.23 1.81
CA ILE A 50 -9.69 -4.84 2.24
C ILE A 50 -10.63 -4.15 1.27
N ILE A 51 -10.46 -4.39 -0.02
CA ILE A 51 -11.26 -3.79 -1.08
C ILE A 51 -12.44 -4.72 -1.45
N GLU A 52 -12.18 -6.02 -1.52
CA GLU A 52 -13.21 -7.03 -1.72
C GLU A 52 -14.01 -7.22 -0.43
N GLY A 53 -15.17 -6.64 -0.32
CA GLY A 53 -16.01 -6.75 0.87
C GLY A 53 -15.96 -5.56 1.81
N ALA A 54 -15.29 -4.50 1.44
CA ALA A 54 -15.25 -3.24 2.19
C ALA A 54 -16.67 -2.68 2.43
N SER A 55 -17.61 -2.95 1.53
CA SER A 55 -18.99 -2.53 1.64
C SER A 55 -19.82 -3.35 2.63
N GLU A 56 -19.38 -4.53 3.04
CA GLU A 56 -20.16 -5.43 3.88
C GLU A 56 -19.98 -5.21 5.38
N GLY A 57 -19.13 -4.30 5.79
CA GLY A 57 -18.97 -3.85 7.20
C GLY A 57 -18.66 -4.96 8.20
N LYS A 58 -18.34 -6.15 7.73
CA LYS A 58 -18.13 -7.30 8.59
C LYS A 58 -16.70 -7.37 9.10
N GLY A 59 -16.47 -6.79 10.28
CA GLY A 59 -15.56 -7.38 11.22
C GLY A 59 -14.09 -7.42 10.87
N LEU A 60 -13.62 -6.57 9.97
CA LEU A 60 -12.21 -6.20 9.96
C LEU A 60 -12.00 -5.42 11.24
N GLY A 61 -11.59 -6.13 12.27
CA GLY A 61 -11.46 -5.54 13.58
C GLY A 61 -10.76 -4.19 13.48
N LEU A 62 -11.43 -3.16 13.96
CA LEU A 62 -10.85 -1.82 14.12
C LEU A 62 -9.44 -1.92 14.73
N ARG A 63 -9.18 -2.95 15.52
CA ARG A 63 -7.87 -3.26 16.11
C ARG A 63 -6.80 -3.61 15.08
N PHE A 64 -7.14 -4.37 14.05
CA PHE A 64 -6.19 -4.72 12.99
C PHE A 64 -5.81 -3.48 12.18
N LEU A 65 -6.80 -2.66 11.80
CA LEU A 65 -6.57 -1.39 11.13
C LEU A 65 -5.73 -0.43 11.96
N ARG A 66 -5.98 -0.37 13.27
CA ARG A 66 -5.17 0.43 14.20
C ARG A 66 -3.73 -0.05 14.27
N HIS A 67 -3.49 -1.35 14.17
CA HIS A 67 -2.14 -1.91 14.15
C HIS A 67 -1.40 -1.53 12.86
N ILE A 68 -2.10 -1.48 11.72
CA ILE A 68 -1.56 -1.05 10.44
C ILE A 68 -1.38 0.47 10.38
N GLU A 69 -2.16 1.22 11.12
CA GLU A 69 -2.20 2.68 11.09
C GLU A 69 -0.94 3.37 11.65
N ARG A 70 -0.09 2.65 12.40
CA ARG A 70 1.12 3.22 12.99
C ARG A 70 2.22 3.37 11.96
N ASN A 71 2.59 4.62 11.62
CA ASN A 71 3.67 4.93 10.67
C ASN A 71 3.52 4.23 9.32
N SER A 72 2.28 3.99 8.89
CA SER A 72 2.02 3.27 7.66
C SER A 72 1.75 4.22 6.50
N LEU A 73 2.02 3.70 5.33
CA LEU A 73 1.85 4.31 4.04
C LEU A 73 1.00 3.35 3.21
N LEU A 74 0.12 3.87 2.38
CA LEU A 74 -0.70 3.06 1.49
C LEU A 74 -0.06 3.00 0.10
N LEU A 75 0.14 1.80 -0.39
CA LEU A 75 0.57 1.55 -1.75
C LEU A 75 -0.63 1.06 -2.58
N PHE A 76 -1.10 1.93 -3.47
CA PHE A 76 -2.12 1.56 -4.47
C PHE A 76 -1.44 0.94 -5.68
N MET A 77 -2.02 -0.11 -6.22
CA MET A 77 -1.51 -0.80 -7.39
C MET A 77 -2.59 -0.84 -8.47
N VAL A 78 -2.26 -0.36 -9.65
CA VAL A 78 -3.13 -0.37 -10.82
C VAL A 78 -2.37 -1.00 -12.00
N PRO A 79 -2.94 -2.01 -12.70
CA PRO A 79 -2.27 -2.58 -13.86
C PRO A 79 -2.19 -1.56 -15.01
N GLY A 80 -1.03 -1.51 -15.67
CA GLY A 80 -0.78 -0.58 -16.76
C GLY A 80 -1.51 -0.90 -18.07
N ASP A 81 -2.07 -2.10 -18.17
CA ASP A 81 -2.89 -2.54 -19.30
C ASP A 81 -4.37 -2.14 -19.18
N THR A 82 -4.71 -1.31 -18.20
CA THR A 82 -6.06 -0.74 -18.09
C THR A 82 -6.27 0.41 -19.07
N ASP A 83 -7.51 0.67 -19.42
CA ASP A 83 -7.89 1.76 -20.33
C ASP A 83 -7.74 3.15 -19.69
N ASP A 84 -7.90 3.23 -18.36
CA ASP A 84 -7.85 4.50 -17.62
C ASP A 84 -7.30 4.29 -16.21
N ILE A 85 -6.00 4.57 -16.03
CA ILE A 85 -5.29 4.40 -14.77
C ILE A 85 -5.88 5.28 -13.67
N LYS A 86 -6.18 6.54 -13.99
CA LYS A 86 -6.72 7.49 -13.01
C LYS A 86 -8.10 7.05 -12.51
N HIS A 87 -8.93 6.55 -13.40
CA HIS A 87 -10.25 6.03 -13.05
C HIS A 87 -10.16 4.80 -12.14
N GLU A 88 -9.26 3.86 -12.45
CA GLU A 88 -9.00 2.69 -11.59
C GLU A 88 -8.51 3.11 -10.20
N TYR A 89 -7.62 4.07 -10.13
CA TYR A 89 -7.16 4.63 -8.85
C TYR A 89 -8.31 5.26 -8.05
N GLU A 90 -9.18 6.02 -8.71
CA GLU A 90 -10.35 6.65 -8.06
C GLU A 90 -11.33 5.61 -7.52
N ILE A 91 -11.53 4.48 -8.23
CA ILE A 91 -12.32 3.36 -7.74
C ILE A 91 -11.74 2.79 -6.44
N LEU A 92 -10.44 2.52 -6.42
CA LEU A 92 -9.75 2.02 -5.23
C LEU A 92 -9.85 3.00 -4.06
N LEU A 93 -9.71 4.28 -4.33
CA LEU A 93 -9.81 5.34 -3.33
C LEU A 93 -11.23 5.41 -2.73
N ASN A 94 -12.26 5.27 -3.56
CA ASN A 94 -13.65 5.26 -3.11
C ASN A 94 -13.97 4.01 -2.28
N GLU A 95 -13.43 2.85 -2.64
CA GLU A 95 -13.58 1.62 -1.86
C GLU A 95 -12.92 1.78 -0.48
N LEU A 96 -11.73 2.36 -0.42
CA LEU A 96 -11.05 2.65 0.83
C LEU A 96 -11.85 3.63 1.70
N ARG A 97 -12.43 4.65 1.10
CA ARG A 97 -13.29 5.63 1.79
C ARG A 97 -14.51 4.96 2.42
N ARG A 98 -15.14 4.03 1.73
CA ARG A 98 -16.28 3.27 2.26
C ARG A 98 -15.87 2.35 3.39
N PHE A 99 -14.67 1.81 3.32
CA PHE A 99 -14.13 0.91 4.33
C PHE A 99 -13.75 1.66 5.62
N ASN A 100 -12.90 2.68 5.51
CA ASN A 100 -12.48 3.52 6.61
C ASN A 100 -12.01 4.89 6.10
N PRO A 101 -12.83 5.95 6.25
CA PRO A 101 -12.45 7.30 5.80
C PRO A 101 -11.15 7.84 6.43
N ASP A 102 -10.82 7.39 7.64
CA ASP A 102 -9.62 7.84 8.36
C ASP A 102 -8.33 7.40 7.65
N MET A 103 -8.38 6.35 6.86
CA MET A 103 -7.23 5.90 6.06
C MET A 103 -6.89 6.85 4.90
N LEU A 104 -7.78 7.75 4.52
CA LEU A 104 -7.53 8.74 3.49
C LEU A 104 -6.52 9.80 3.92
N ASP A 105 -6.28 9.96 5.21
CA ASP A 105 -5.27 10.87 5.75
C ASP A 105 -3.84 10.31 5.66
N LYS A 106 -3.69 9.04 5.35
CA LYS A 106 -2.39 8.40 5.16
C LYS A 106 -1.69 8.87 3.89
N HIS A 107 -0.36 8.93 3.95
CA HIS A 107 0.44 9.11 2.74
C HIS A 107 0.19 7.95 1.78
N ARG A 108 0.20 8.25 0.50
CA ARG A 108 -0.12 7.29 -0.56
C ARG A 108 0.91 7.34 -1.66
N VAL A 109 1.16 6.17 -2.25
CA VAL A 109 1.96 6.01 -3.47
C VAL A 109 1.15 5.17 -4.45
N LEU A 110 1.21 5.49 -5.73
CA LEU A 110 0.61 4.70 -6.79
C LEU A 110 1.69 3.96 -7.57
N ALA A 111 1.59 2.66 -7.63
CA ALA A 111 2.40 1.83 -8.51
C ALA A 111 1.56 1.38 -9.71
N VAL A 112 2.01 1.74 -10.91
CA VAL A 112 1.44 1.21 -12.15
C VAL A 112 2.21 -0.06 -12.49
N THR A 113 1.54 -1.20 -12.37
CA THR A 113 2.16 -2.52 -12.54
C THR A 113 2.15 -2.99 -13.98
N LYS A 114 2.84 -4.10 -14.25
CA LYS A 114 2.92 -4.71 -15.58
C LYS A 114 3.46 -3.77 -16.67
N CYS A 115 4.39 -2.90 -16.30
CA CYS A 115 4.99 -1.97 -17.27
C CYS A 115 5.82 -2.67 -18.36
N ASP A 116 6.16 -3.94 -18.17
CA ASP A 116 6.77 -4.80 -19.20
C ASP A 116 5.86 -5.03 -20.41
N LEU A 117 4.54 -4.86 -20.25
CA LEU A 117 3.57 -4.94 -21.34
C LEU A 117 3.44 -3.61 -22.12
N LEU A 118 4.09 -2.57 -21.67
CA LEU A 118 4.02 -1.23 -22.24
C LEU A 118 5.36 -0.88 -22.90
N ASP A 119 5.32 -0.24 -24.08
CA ASP A 119 6.52 0.36 -24.63
C ASP A 119 6.86 1.71 -23.95
N GLU A 120 8.07 2.21 -24.17
CA GLU A 120 8.53 3.45 -23.52
C GLU A 120 7.71 4.67 -23.96
N GLU A 121 7.29 4.71 -25.21
CA GLU A 121 6.45 5.79 -25.73
C GLU A 121 5.09 5.82 -25.04
N LEU A 122 4.46 4.66 -24.84
CA LEU A 122 3.19 4.53 -24.14
C LEU A 122 3.34 4.92 -22.67
N VAL A 123 4.42 4.53 -22.01
CA VAL A 123 4.70 4.92 -20.62
C VAL A 123 4.79 6.44 -20.50
N GLU A 124 5.51 7.12 -21.41
CA GLU A 124 5.60 8.57 -21.40
C GLU A 124 4.24 9.24 -21.62
N MET A 125 3.43 8.73 -22.51
CA MET A 125 2.06 9.22 -22.74
C MET A 125 1.19 9.04 -21.49
N LEU A 126 1.30 7.91 -20.82
CA LEU A 126 0.52 7.62 -19.61
C LEU A 126 0.93 8.47 -18.42
N ARG A 127 2.19 8.92 -18.35
CA ARG A 127 2.64 9.82 -17.27
C ARG A 127 1.80 11.09 -17.15
N ASP A 128 1.38 11.65 -18.26
CA ASP A 128 0.54 12.85 -18.30
C ASP A 128 -0.89 12.62 -17.80
N THR A 129 -1.32 11.35 -17.75
CA THR A 129 -2.66 10.96 -17.30
C THR A 129 -2.71 10.53 -15.84
N LEU A 130 -1.57 10.44 -15.15
CA LEU A 130 -1.49 10.03 -13.76
C LEU A 130 -2.01 11.12 -12.82
N PRO A 131 -2.52 10.73 -11.63
CA PRO A 131 -2.79 11.71 -10.58
C PRO A 131 -1.52 12.49 -10.22
N ASP A 132 -1.64 13.78 -9.99
CA ASP A 132 -0.53 14.69 -9.66
C ASP A 132 -0.42 14.99 -8.16
N ASP A 133 -1.35 14.48 -7.36
CA ASP A 133 -1.41 14.68 -5.91
C ASP A 133 -0.66 13.61 -5.08
N LEU A 134 -0.03 12.63 -5.73
CA LEU A 134 0.74 11.57 -5.08
C LEU A 134 1.90 11.11 -5.98
N PRO A 135 2.97 10.54 -5.38
CA PRO A 135 4.03 9.91 -6.16
C PRO A 135 3.52 8.71 -6.95
N CYS A 136 3.95 8.59 -8.19
CA CYS A 136 3.59 7.48 -9.09
C CYS A 136 4.86 6.82 -9.64
N VAL A 137 4.88 5.49 -9.65
CA VAL A 137 6.02 4.69 -10.15
C VAL A 137 5.50 3.61 -11.08
N PHE A 138 6.16 3.45 -12.23
CA PHE A 138 5.91 2.34 -13.16
C PHE A 138 6.81 1.16 -12.78
N ILE A 139 6.23 0.00 -12.56
CA ILE A 139 6.95 -1.19 -12.12
C ILE A 139 6.59 -2.44 -12.93
N SER A 140 7.52 -3.38 -12.94
CA SER A 140 7.27 -4.76 -13.39
C SER A 140 7.88 -5.73 -12.39
N SER A 141 7.06 -6.52 -11.73
CA SER A 141 7.53 -7.58 -10.85
C SER A 141 8.20 -8.73 -11.62
N VAL A 142 7.86 -8.90 -12.88
CA VAL A 142 8.43 -9.94 -13.76
C VAL A 142 9.86 -9.61 -14.15
N THR A 143 10.11 -8.37 -14.60
CA THR A 143 11.43 -7.93 -15.07
C THR A 143 12.29 -7.29 -13.99
N GLY A 144 11.69 -6.87 -12.88
CA GLY A 144 12.35 -6.11 -11.85
C GLY A 144 12.43 -4.60 -12.12
N LYS A 145 11.93 -4.15 -13.27
CA LYS A 145 12.00 -2.73 -13.66
C LYS A 145 11.20 -1.86 -12.68
N GLY A 146 11.80 -0.77 -12.23
CA GLY A 146 11.17 0.21 -11.34
C GLY A 146 11.09 -0.21 -9.87
N LEU A 147 11.49 -1.42 -9.49
CA LEU A 147 11.38 -1.88 -8.11
C LEU A 147 12.30 -1.13 -7.15
N GLU A 148 13.52 -0.79 -7.57
CA GLU A 148 14.43 0.02 -6.75
C GLU A 148 13.91 1.45 -6.59
N GLU A 149 13.37 2.04 -7.64
CA GLU A 149 12.71 3.34 -7.59
C GLU A 149 11.51 3.31 -6.64
N LEU A 150 10.70 2.26 -6.69
CA LEU A 150 9.58 2.06 -5.76
C LEU A 150 10.05 2.03 -4.31
N LYS A 151 11.10 1.30 -4.01
CA LYS A 151 11.68 1.25 -2.66
C LYS A 151 12.15 2.63 -2.19
N ASP A 152 12.82 3.38 -3.06
CA ASP A 152 13.26 4.75 -2.76
C ASP A 152 12.07 5.66 -2.43
N VAL A 153 11.01 5.60 -3.22
CA VAL A 153 9.81 6.41 -3.01
C VAL A 153 9.10 6.00 -1.72
N LEU A 154 8.94 4.71 -1.47
CA LEU A 154 8.30 4.21 -0.25
C LEU A 154 9.08 4.62 1.00
N TRP A 155 10.40 4.48 0.98
CA TRP A 155 11.26 4.88 2.09
C TRP A 155 11.16 6.38 2.37
N THR A 156 11.21 7.19 1.34
CA THR A 156 11.10 8.65 1.45
C THR A 156 9.77 9.06 2.06
N GLU A 157 8.66 8.50 1.58
CA GLU A 157 7.33 8.80 2.09
C GLU A 157 7.13 8.33 3.54
N LEU A 158 7.65 7.14 3.90
CA LEU A 158 7.59 6.62 5.27
C LEU A 158 8.32 7.51 6.26
N ASN A 159 9.39 8.16 5.85
CA ASN A 159 10.26 8.98 6.71
C ASN A 159 9.96 10.47 6.67
N LYS A 160 8.93 10.91 5.96
CA LYS A 160 8.49 12.31 6.04
C LYS A 160 8.00 12.66 7.44
N GLU A 161 8.32 13.85 7.90
CA GLU A 161 7.93 14.33 9.24
C GLU A 161 6.40 14.30 9.45
N SER A 162 5.62 14.64 8.44
CA SER A 162 4.17 14.58 8.49
C SER A 162 3.64 13.18 8.78
N ASN A 163 4.25 12.15 8.20
CA ASN A 163 3.87 10.77 8.44
C ASN A 163 4.25 10.29 9.84
N LYS A 164 5.43 10.69 10.33
CA LYS A 164 5.90 10.37 11.69
C LYS A 164 5.03 11.03 12.76
N MET A 165 4.65 12.29 12.55
CA MET A 165 3.77 13.02 13.47
C MET A 165 2.39 12.37 13.56
N GLN A 166 1.82 11.94 12.45
CA GLN A 166 0.54 11.24 12.46
C GLN A 166 0.62 9.93 13.25
N GLY A 167 1.66 9.14 13.06
CA GLY A 167 1.88 7.91 13.82
C GLY A 167 1.97 8.15 15.32
N ALA A 168 2.67 9.20 15.76
CA ALA A 168 2.79 9.56 17.17
C ALA A 168 1.44 9.98 17.79
N ILE A 169 0.61 10.72 17.04
CA ILE A 169 -0.74 11.10 17.47
C ILE A 169 -1.61 9.85 17.62
N ASP A 170 -1.57 8.95 16.65
CA ASP A 170 -2.36 7.72 16.68
C ASP A 170 -1.97 6.83 17.87
N GLU A 171 -0.68 6.76 18.23
CA GLU A 171 -0.21 6.05 19.42
C GLU A 171 -0.74 6.65 20.71
N GLN A 172 -0.73 7.96 20.84
CA GLN A 172 -1.24 8.65 22.02
C GLN A 172 -2.75 8.43 22.20
N LEU A 173 -3.51 8.45 21.11
CA LEU A 173 -4.94 8.18 21.14
C LEU A 173 -5.25 6.74 21.55
N LEU A 174 -4.44 5.77 21.10
CA LEU A 174 -4.59 4.37 21.48
C LEU A 174 -4.32 4.12 22.96
N VAL A 175 -3.29 4.75 23.52
CA VAL A 175 -2.96 4.65 24.96
C VAL A 175 -4.07 5.21 25.84
N HIS A 176 -4.77 6.24 25.39
CA HIS A 176 -5.89 6.81 26.14
C HIS A 176 -7.15 5.94 26.10
N LYS A 177 -7.42 5.28 24.98
CA LYS A 177 -8.58 4.40 24.82
C LYS A 177 -8.46 3.10 25.60
N ASP A 178 -7.25 2.60 25.80
CA ASP A 178 -7.02 1.37 26.58
C ASP A 178 -7.09 1.60 28.10
N LYS A 179 -7.09 2.86 28.55
CA LYS A 179 -7.24 3.21 29.97
C LYS A 179 -8.71 3.38 30.42
N ASP A 180 -9.62 3.51 29.48
CA ASP A 180 -11.05 3.70 29.75
C ASP A 180 -11.85 2.37 29.68
N ILE A 181 -11.16 1.26 29.65
CA ILE A 181 -11.69 -0.10 29.80
C ILE A 181 -11.18 -0.67 31.13
#